data_49143f93e8753863e8208cd3b29a7dd6
#
_entry.id   49143f93e8753863e8208cd3b29a7dd6
#
_cell.length_a   1.000
_cell.length_b   1.000
_cell.length_c   1.000
_cell.angle_alpha   90.00
_cell.angle_beta   90.00
_cell.angle_gamma   90.00
#
_symmetry.space_group_name_H-M   'P 1'
#
loop_
_entity.id
_entity.type
_entity.pdbx_description
1 polymer ?
#
loop_
_entity_poly.entity_id
_entity_poly.type
_entity_poly.pdbx_seq_one_letter_code
_entity_poly.pdbx_strand_id
1 'polypeptide(L)'
;MSRGVRTTIIAAVVIVILVIGIIGYAVTGLAHAQTRVGNADKALNTVISHQNTLNTTFKDIDTKFNGLSSSSTFDPKQARTLVDQFVANATSAGSTVDQDDSSLVSARARLGEQQWLTMAARGNLDKEAVRIDHARKALSSAKIVAADYVQDGQFLQAFLDAASDLDTLGAQSANADLAGAKATLTTMKAHVDKALQLSTGPGLPTELHALMTDFESLVTDFGKLLDAAAAGNDSAITSAESSVQTDANKISTYNFDTISTEIDSFYKPLVDDFNAEMAKATA
;
A
#
# COMPACT_ATOMS: atom_id res chain seq x y z
N MET A 1 28.54 -6.21 3.13
CA MET A 1 27.22 -6.40 3.73
C MET A 1 26.95 -7.88 3.91
N SER A 2 26.52 -8.32 5.10
CA SER A 2 26.20 -9.73 5.31
C SER A 2 24.96 -10.11 4.49
N ARG A 3 24.93 -11.34 3.96
CA ARG A 3 23.76 -11.89 3.24
C ARG A 3 22.47 -11.75 4.08
N GLY A 4 22.57 -11.76 5.41
CA GLY A 4 21.41 -11.64 6.31
C GLY A 4 20.65 -10.32 6.19
N VAL A 5 21.33 -9.17 6.12
CA VAL A 5 20.69 -7.85 6.03
C VAL A 5 19.91 -7.70 4.71
N ARG A 6 20.48 -8.20 3.59
CA ARG A 6 19.76 -8.21 2.29
C ARG A 6 18.48 -9.04 2.37
N THR A 7 18.55 -10.24 2.93
CA THR A 7 17.40 -11.15 3.03
C THR A 7 16.30 -10.56 3.91
N THR A 8 16.65 -9.83 4.97
CA THR A 8 15.71 -9.22 5.92
C THR A 8 14.98 -8.03 5.28
N ILE A 9 15.70 -7.17 4.56
CA ILE A 9 15.08 -6.04 3.80
C ILE A 9 14.13 -6.58 2.73
N ILE A 10 14.50 -7.66 2.05
CA ILE A 10 13.69 -8.34 1.05
C ILE A 10 12.39 -8.87 1.64
N ALA A 11 12.47 -9.55 2.77
CA ALA A 11 11.30 -10.09 3.46
C ALA A 11 10.33 -8.98 3.87
N ALA A 12 10.84 -7.83 4.35
CA ALA A 12 10.05 -6.68 4.75
C ALA A 12 9.16 -6.12 3.64
N VAL A 13 9.76 -5.90 2.48
CA VAL A 13 9.06 -5.31 1.32
C VAL A 13 7.97 -6.24 0.83
N VAL A 14 8.25 -7.54 0.80
CA VAL A 14 7.32 -8.55 0.29
C VAL A 14 6.09 -8.69 1.20
N ILE A 15 6.27 -8.66 2.51
CA ILE A 15 5.19 -8.89 3.47
C ILE A 15 4.24 -7.70 3.54
N VAL A 16 4.75 -6.46 3.51
CA VAL A 16 3.90 -5.25 3.49
C VAL A 16 3.00 -5.21 2.23
N ILE A 17 3.40 -5.86 1.15
CA ILE A 17 2.66 -5.90 -0.11
C ILE A 17 1.62 -7.03 -0.16
N LEU A 18 1.84 -8.13 0.56
CA LEU A 18 0.92 -9.29 0.60
C LEU A 18 -0.46 -8.97 1.20
N VAL A 19 -0.55 -7.93 2.02
CA VAL A 19 -1.78 -7.52 2.72
C VAL A 19 -2.82 -6.88 1.82
N ILE A 20 -2.43 -6.46 0.63
CA ILE A 20 -3.25 -5.61 -0.26
C ILE A 20 -4.35 -6.39 -1.01
N GLY A 21 -4.32 -7.72 -0.99
CA GLY A 21 -5.22 -8.57 -1.77
C GLY A 21 -6.68 -8.68 -1.29
N ILE A 22 -7.09 -8.05 -0.18
CA ILE A 22 -8.32 -8.44 0.53
C ILE A 22 -9.61 -7.74 0.06
N ILE A 23 -9.56 -6.63 -0.67
CA ILE A 23 -10.79 -5.89 -1.05
C ILE A 23 -11.72 -6.66 -1.99
N GLY A 24 -11.32 -7.80 -2.49
CA GLY A 24 -11.99 -8.43 -3.61
C GLY A 24 -12.89 -9.63 -3.39
N TYR A 25 -13.10 -10.12 -2.20
CA TYR A 25 -13.64 -11.48 -2.05
C TYR A 25 -15.19 -11.62 -2.09
N ALA A 26 -15.95 -10.55 -1.97
CA ALA A 26 -17.40 -10.66 -1.73
C ALA A 26 -18.33 -10.52 -2.95
N VAL A 27 -17.85 -10.13 -4.12
CA VAL A 27 -18.75 -9.74 -5.23
C VAL A 27 -19.07 -10.87 -6.22
N THR A 28 -18.43 -12.02 -6.13
CA THR A 28 -18.63 -13.12 -7.09
C THR A 28 -19.99 -13.84 -7.00
N GLY A 29 -20.78 -13.58 -5.97
CA GLY A 29 -22.11 -14.19 -5.78
C GLY A 29 -23.29 -13.42 -6.37
N LEU A 30 -23.10 -12.19 -6.85
CA LEU A 30 -24.17 -11.22 -7.08
C LEU A 30 -24.61 -11.03 -8.53
N ALA A 31 -24.05 -11.77 -9.48
CA ALA A 31 -24.36 -11.65 -10.91
C ALA A 31 -25.80 -12.08 -11.29
N HIS A 32 -26.66 -12.47 -10.36
CA HIS A 32 -27.96 -13.06 -10.67
C HIS A 32 -29.20 -12.32 -10.19
N ALA A 33 -29.09 -11.13 -9.57
CA ALA A 33 -30.26 -10.31 -9.28
C ALA A 33 -30.65 -9.50 -10.51
N GLN A 34 -31.18 -10.17 -11.51
CA GLN A 34 -31.72 -9.54 -12.71
C GLN A 34 -33.05 -8.85 -12.44
N THR A 35 -33.14 -7.68 -13.07
CA THR A 35 -34.30 -7.00 -13.59
C THR A 35 -35.12 -6.18 -12.63
N ARG A 36 -35.08 -4.90 -12.90
CA ARG A 36 -36.14 -3.87 -12.79
C ARG A 36 -35.87 -2.76 -11.76
N VAL A 37 -35.34 -1.74 -12.21
CA VAL A 37 -35.71 -0.33 -12.09
C VAL A 37 -34.59 0.51 -12.76
N GLY A 38 -34.82 0.88 -13.98
CA GLY A 38 -33.92 1.31 -15.06
C GLY A 38 -32.63 2.09 -14.80
N ASN A 39 -32.55 3.09 -13.95
CA ASN A 39 -31.34 3.88 -13.80
C ASN A 39 -30.58 3.61 -12.49
N ALA A 40 -31.26 3.23 -11.43
CA ALA A 40 -30.65 2.89 -10.15
C ALA A 40 -29.92 1.55 -10.25
N ASP A 41 -30.56 0.52 -10.84
CA ASP A 41 -29.91 -0.77 -11.11
C ASP A 41 -28.69 -0.64 -12.03
N LYS A 42 -28.76 0.27 -13.04
CA LYS A 42 -27.59 0.53 -13.89
C LYS A 42 -26.42 1.12 -13.09
N ALA A 43 -26.70 2.09 -12.22
CA ALA A 43 -25.66 2.68 -11.38
C ALA A 43 -25.04 1.64 -10.43
N LEU A 44 -25.88 0.83 -9.76
CA LEU A 44 -25.41 -0.27 -8.89
C LEU A 44 -24.60 -1.31 -9.67
N ASN A 45 -25.05 -1.76 -10.84
CA ASN A 45 -24.33 -2.70 -11.68
C ASN A 45 -22.99 -2.14 -12.18
N THR A 46 -22.92 -0.85 -12.45
CA THR A 46 -21.66 -0.17 -12.78
C THR A 46 -20.68 -0.22 -11.61
N VAL A 47 -21.14 0.12 -10.40
CA VAL A 47 -20.34 0.02 -9.17
C VAL A 47 -19.81 -1.41 -8.99
N ILE A 48 -20.67 -2.42 -9.10
CA ILE A 48 -20.28 -3.84 -9.00
C ILE A 48 -19.20 -4.20 -10.04
N SER A 49 -19.38 -3.75 -11.28
CA SER A 49 -18.42 -4.02 -12.36
C SER A 49 -17.06 -3.37 -12.09
N HIS A 50 -17.06 -2.12 -11.59
CA HIS A 50 -15.84 -1.42 -11.23
C HIS A 50 -15.12 -2.11 -10.08
N GLN A 51 -15.84 -2.50 -9.01
CA GLN A 51 -15.26 -3.21 -7.89
C GLN A 51 -14.65 -4.56 -8.31
N ASN A 52 -15.30 -5.31 -9.20
CA ASN A 52 -14.73 -6.54 -9.76
C ASN A 52 -13.44 -6.29 -10.54
N THR A 53 -13.39 -5.21 -11.32
CA THR A 53 -12.19 -4.82 -12.08
C THR A 53 -11.04 -4.46 -11.15
N LEU A 54 -11.32 -3.65 -10.12
CA LEU A 54 -10.33 -3.27 -9.11
C LEU A 54 -9.78 -4.49 -8.39
N ASN A 55 -10.65 -5.41 -7.97
CA ASN A 55 -10.24 -6.67 -7.35
C ASN A 55 -9.28 -7.47 -8.23
N THR A 56 -9.62 -7.64 -9.51
CA THR A 56 -8.76 -8.37 -10.45
C THR A 56 -7.40 -7.69 -10.59
N THR A 57 -7.38 -6.37 -10.66
CA THR A 57 -6.15 -5.58 -10.81
C THR A 57 -5.24 -5.72 -9.58
N PHE A 58 -5.79 -5.60 -8.37
CA PHE A 58 -4.99 -5.75 -7.14
C PHE A 58 -4.50 -7.19 -6.95
N LYS A 59 -5.32 -8.19 -7.28
CA LYS A 59 -4.91 -9.59 -7.25
C LYS A 59 -3.77 -9.91 -8.23
N ASP A 60 -3.76 -9.27 -9.41
CA ASP A 60 -2.67 -9.42 -10.39
C ASP A 60 -1.35 -8.85 -9.82
N ILE A 61 -1.41 -7.70 -9.17
CA ILE A 61 -0.25 -7.09 -8.51
C ILE A 61 0.27 -8.01 -7.40
N ASP A 62 -0.61 -8.49 -6.52
CA ASP A 62 -0.25 -9.43 -5.45
C ASP A 62 0.44 -10.69 -6.01
N THR A 63 -0.10 -11.27 -7.07
CA THR A 63 0.50 -12.43 -7.73
C THR A 63 1.91 -12.12 -8.26
N LYS A 64 2.13 -10.94 -8.83
CA LYS A 64 3.45 -10.51 -9.32
C LYS A 64 4.45 -10.29 -8.18
N PHE A 65 4.00 -9.71 -7.06
CA PHE A 65 4.83 -9.56 -5.88
C PHE A 65 5.23 -10.89 -5.26
N ASN A 66 4.28 -11.83 -5.15
CA ASN A 66 4.55 -13.19 -4.69
C ASN A 66 5.57 -13.91 -5.61
N GLY A 67 5.52 -13.63 -6.90
CA GLY A 67 6.52 -14.10 -7.86
C GLY A 67 7.92 -13.55 -7.60
N LEU A 68 8.05 -12.27 -7.23
CA LEU A 68 9.33 -11.67 -6.87
C LEU A 68 9.89 -12.23 -5.55
N SER A 69 9.03 -12.50 -4.56
CA SER A 69 9.44 -13.02 -3.26
C SER A 69 9.96 -14.45 -3.32
N SER A 70 9.44 -15.25 -4.23
CA SER A 70 9.86 -16.63 -4.47
C SER A 70 11.14 -16.74 -5.31
N SER A 71 11.60 -15.63 -5.89
CA SER A 71 12.85 -15.56 -6.65
C SER A 71 14.07 -15.66 -5.73
N SER A 72 15.08 -16.43 -6.12
CA SER A 72 16.34 -16.53 -5.37
C SER A 72 17.15 -15.23 -5.33
N THR A 73 16.79 -14.26 -6.17
CA THR A 73 17.40 -12.93 -6.26
C THR A 73 16.31 -11.87 -6.25
N PHE A 74 16.23 -11.12 -5.17
CA PHE A 74 15.34 -9.95 -5.11
C PHE A 74 15.94 -8.79 -5.91
N ASP A 75 15.13 -8.19 -6.77
CA ASP A 75 15.49 -6.99 -7.52
C ASP A 75 14.65 -5.80 -7.02
N PRO A 76 15.27 -4.84 -6.28
CA PRO A 76 14.54 -3.67 -5.76
C PRO A 76 13.90 -2.83 -6.86
N LYS A 77 14.49 -2.78 -8.07
CA LYS A 77 13.96 -2.01 -9.19
C LYS A 77 12.69 -2.63 -9.77
N GLN A 78 12.63 -3.96 -9.85
CA GLN A 78 11.40 -4.65 -10.26
C GLN A 78 10.30 -4.45 -9.20
N ALA A 79 10.63 -4.61 -7.92
CA ALA A 79 9.70 -4.34 -6.83
C ALA A 79 9.19 -2.90 -6.88
N ARG A 80 10.08 -1.93 -7.12
CA ARG A 80 9.74 -0.50 -7.26
C ARG A 80 8.74 -0.26 -8.38
N THR A 81 8.94 -0.91 -9.54
CA THR A 81 8.01 -0.82 -10.68
C THR A 81 6.61 -1.34 -10.32
N LEU A 82 6.52 -2.43 -9.56
CA LEU A 82 5.22 -2.97 -9.11
C LEU A 82 4.54 -2.04 -8.08
N VAL A 83 5.31 -1.44 -7.17
CA VAL A 83 4.79 -0.43 -6.24
C VAL A 83 4.27 0.80 -6.99
N ASP A 84 4.93 1.23 -8.08
CA ASP A 84 4.43 2.32 -8.92
C ASP A 84 3.08 1.98 -9.56
N GLN A 85 2.94 0.75 -10.07
CA GLN A 85 1.66 0.27 -10.60
C GLN A 85 0.59 0.20 -9.51
N PHE A 86 0.96 -0.24 -8.31
CA PHE A 86 0.06 -0.28 -7.16
C PHE A 86 -0.46 1.11 -6.79
N VAL A 87 0.42 2.10 -6.63
CA VAL A 87 0.04 3.50 -6.33
C VAL A 87 -0.85 4.09 -7.42
N ALA A 88 -0.52 3.86 -8.69
CA ALA A 88 -1.33 4.32 -9.82
C ALA A 88 -2.73 3.69 -9.79
N ASN A 89 -2.83 2.39 -9.51
CA ASN A 89 -4.10 1.69 -9.43
C ASN A 89 -4.92 2.10 -8.20
N ALA A 90 -4.29 2.31 -7.04
CA ALA A 90 -4.97 2.83 -5.85
C ALA A 90 -5.53 4.25 -6.08
N THR A 91 -4.75 5.11 -6.74
CA THR A 91 -5.20 6.45 -7.15
C THR A 91 -6.39 6.39 -8.11
N SER A 92 -6.33 5.50 -9.11
CA SER A 92 -7.42 5.27 -10.06
C SER A 92 -8.66 4.70 -9.36
N ALA A 93 -8.46 3.78 -8.41
CA ALA A 93 -9.54 3.21 -7.60
C ALA A 93 -10.27 4.30 -6.79
N GLY A 94 -9.54 5.18 -6.12
CA GLY A 94 -10.12 6.32 -5.40
C GLY A 94 -10.97 7.20 -6.31
N SER A 95 -10.47 7.53 -7.50
CA SER A 95 -11.22 8.31 -8.50
C SER A 95 -12.47 7.59 -8.99
N THR A 96 -12.40 6.28 -9.20
CA THR A 96 -13.54 5.46 -9.61
C THR A 96 -14.60 5.42 -8.52
N VAL A 97 -14.20 5.23 -7.25
CA VAL A 97 -15.10 5.24 -6.09
C VAL A 97 -15.83 6.59 -5.96
N ASP A 98 -15.14 7.71 -6.17
CA ASP A 98 -15.74 9.05 -6.14
C ASP A 98 -16.77 9.24 -7.27
N GLN A 99 -16.49 8.75 -8.48
CA GLN A 99 -17.43 8.79 -9.61
C GLN A 99 -18.64 7.89 -9.35
N ASP A 100 -18.44 6.71 -8.80
CA ASP A 100 -19.48 5.77 -8.44
C ASP A 100 -20.40 6.36 -7.36
N ASP A 101 -19.87 6.95 -6.28
CA ASP A 101 -20.68 7.63 -5.26
C ASP A 101 -21.48 8.79 -5.86
N SER A 102 -20.86 9.61 -6.71
CA SER A 102 -21.55 10.71 -7.39
C SER A 102 -22.69 10.22 -8.28
N SER A 103 -22.51 9.10 -8.96
CA SER A 103 -23.53 8.44 -9.79
C SER A 103 -24.69 7.93 -8.94
N LEU A 104 -24.40 7.31 -7.79
CA LEU A 104 -25.39 6.82 -6.83
C LEU A 104 -26.14 7.97 -6.17
N VAL A 105 -25.49 9.09 -5.82
CA VAL A 105 -26.14 10.32 -5.33
C VAL A 105 -27.15 10.82 -6.35
N SER A 106 -26.76 10.89 -7.62
CA SER A 106 -27.64 11.32 -8.71
C SER A 106 -28.82 10.38 -8.93
N ALA A 107 -28.57 9.06 -8.88
CA ALA A 107 -29.63 8.05 -8.97
C ALA A 107 -30.61 8.14 -7.79
N ARG A 108 -30.09 8.32 -6.56
CA ARG A 108 -30.86 8.50 -5.33
C ARG A 108 -31.78 9.73 -5.39
N ALA A 109 -31.25 10.86 -5.88
CA ALA A 109 -32.04 12.10 -6.03
C ALA A 109 -33.21 11.93 -6.99
N ARG A 110 -32.97 11.27 -8.14
CA ARG A 110 -34.04 11.00 -9.14
C ARG A 110 -35.16 10.12 -8.61
N LEU A 111 -34.94 9.24 -7.67
CA LEU A 111 -35.97 8.45 -7.01
C LEU A 111 -36.90 9.33 -6.17
N GLY A 112 -36.43 10.49 -5.70
CA GLY A 112 -37.20 11.46 -4.91
C GLY A 112 -37.99 12.48 -5.74
N GLU A 113 -37.63 12.75 -7.00
CA GLU A 113 -38.19 13.86 -7.79
C GLU A 113 -39.65 13.68 -8.25
N GLN A 114 -40.19 12.46 -8.26
CA GLN A 114 -41.52 12.14 -8.81
C GLN A 114 -42.51 11.57 -7.79
N GLN A 115 -42.37 11.93 -6.52
CA GLN A 115 -43.16 11.34 -5.41
C GLN A 115 -44.68 11.44 -5.59
N TRP A 116 -45.19 12.47 -6.26
CA TRP A 116 -46.63 12.64 -6.47
C TRP A 116 -47.21 11.80 -7.62
N LEU A 117 -46.35 11.44 -8.63
CA LEU A 117 -46.76 10.58 -9.74
C LEU A 117 -46.66 9.09 -9.42
N THR A 118 -45.90 8.73 -8.38
CA THR A 118 -45.48 7.35 -8.10
C THR A 118 -46.05 6.82 -6.78
N MET A 119 -47.16 7.39 -6.28
CA MET A 119 -47.76 6.95 -5.00
C MET A 119 -48.02 5.43 -4.93
N ALA A 120 -48.39 4.80 -6.05
CA ALA A 120 -48.63 3.35 -6.13
C ALA A 120 -47.35 2.51 -6.15
N ALA A 121 -46.20 3.10 -6.49
CA ALA A 121 -44.87 2.43 -6.57
C ALA A 121 -43.92 2.81 -5.45
N ARG A 122 -44.36 3.61 -4.48
CA ARG A 122 -43.53 4.21 -3.42
C ARG A 122 -42.72 3.18 -2.66
N GLY A 123 -43.27 2.01 -2.32
CA GLY A 123 -42.56 0.98 -1.58
C GLY A 123 -41.38 0.36 -2.34
N ASN A 124 -41.41 0.33 -3.67
CA ASN A 124 -40.31 -0.14 -4.49
C ASN A 124 -39.21 0.93 -4.62
N LEU A 125 -39.61 2.21 -4.75
CA LEU A 125 -38.67 3.33 -4.81
C LEU A 125 -37.92 3.50 -3.47
N ASP A 126 -38.60 3.31 -2.34
CA ASP A 126 -38.00 3.39 -1.01
C ASP A 126 -37.02 2.26 -0.79
N LYS A 127 -37.34 1.04 -1.25
CA LYS A 127 -36.38 -0.09 -1.20
C LYS A 127 -35.12 0.18 -2.01
N GLU A 128 -35.30 0.70 -3.24
CA GLU A 128 -34.17 1.03 -4.11
C GLU A 128 -33.31 2.14 -3.52
N ALA A 129 -33.94 3.11 -2.88
CA ALA A 129 -33.24 4.16 -2.16
C ALA A 129 -32.37 3.62 -1.01
N VAL A 130 -32.89 2.66 -0.25
CA VAL A 130 -32.14 1.99 0.83
C VAL A 130 -30.96 1.18 0.26
N ARG A 131 -31.15 0.50 -0.86
CA ARG A 131 -30.06 -0.22 -1.55
C ARG A 131 -28.93 0.72 -1.96
N ILE A 132 -29.27 1.87 -2.55
CA ILE A 132 -28.28 2.89 -2.92
C ILE A 132 -27.57 3.42 -1.67
N ASP A 133 -28.28 3.69 -0.58
CA ASP A 133 -27.69 4.20 0.65
C ASP A 133 -26.70 3.18 1.25
N HIS A 134 -26.96 1.88 1.16
CA HIS A 134 -26.02 0.81 1.53
C HIS A 134 -24.80 0.78 0.62
N ALA A 135 -24.98 0.85 -0.71
CA ALA A 135 -23.85 0.88 -1.65
C ALA A 135 -22.93 2.09 -1.38
N ARG A 136 -23.49 3.26 -1.09
CA ARG A 136 -22.73 4.46 -0.76
C ARG A 136 -21.92 4.33 0.54
N LYS A 137 -22.49 3.65 1.55
CA LYS A 137 -21.73 3.33 2.76
C LYS A 137 -20.54 2.41 2.46
N ALA A 138 -20.77 1.37 1.66
CA ALA A 138 -19.68 0.50 1.22
C ALA A 138 -18.58 1.28 0.50
N LEU A 139 -18.94 2.17 -0.44
CA LEU A 139 -17.98 3.01 -1.14
C LEU A 139 -17.21 3.95 -0.20
N SER A 140 -17.79 4.38 0.91
CA SER A 140 -17.08 5.17 1.93
C SER A 140 -15.90 4.40 2.53
N SER A 141 -16.07 3.12 2.88
CA SER A 141 -14.99 2.26 3.36
C SER A 141 -13.94 2.01 2.27
N ALA A 142 -14.37 1.75 1.02
CA ALA A 142 -13.46 1.60 -0.12
C ALA A 142 -12.63 2.87 -0.39
N LYS A 143 -13.21 4.05 -0.22
CA LYS A 143 -12.52 5.34 -0.39
C LYS A 143 -11.39 5.52 0.63
N ILE A 144 -11.64 5.18 1.90
CA ILE A 144 -10.61 5.24 2.95
C ILE A 144 -9.45 4.31 2.57
N VAL A 145 -9.74 3.05 2.26
CA VAL A 145 -8.72 2.07 1.88
C VAL A 145 -7.92 2.51 0.66
N ALA A 146 -8.57 3.05 -0.37
CA ALA A 146 -7.87 3.53 -1.57
C ALA A 146 -6.93 4.70 -1.27
N ALA A 147 -7.32 5.63 -0.39
CA ALA A 147 -6.50 6.76 0.02
C ALA A 147 -5.29 6.31 0.85
N ASP A 148 -5.50 5.41 1.81
CA ASP A 148 -4.45 4.85 2.64
C ASP A 148 -3.44 4.07 1.80
N TYR A 149 -3.90 3.26 0.84
CA TYR A 149 -3.04 2.51 -0.08
C TYR A 149 -2.14 3.40 -0.95
N VAL A 150 -2.59 4.59 -1.33
CA VAL A 150 -1.71 5.56 -2.00
C VAL A 150 -0.57 5.97 -1.08
N GLN A 151 -0.85 6.22 0.19
CA GLN A 151 0.15 6.63 1.16
C GLN A 151 1.11 5.49 1.51
N ASP A 152 0.59 4.28 1.73
CA ASP A 152 1.37 3.06 1.97
C ASP A 152 2.29 2.76 0.78
N GLY A 153 1.77 2.89 -0.43
CA GLY A 153 2.56 2.74 -1.63
C GLY A 153 3.67 3.78 -1.75
N GLN A 154 3.43 5.03 -1.37
CA GLN A 154 4.46 6.07 -1.35
C GLN A 154 5.54 5.77 -0.29
N PHE A 155 5.16 5.23 0.88
CA PHE A 155 6.11 4.73 1.86
C PHE A 155 7.00 3.64 1.26
N LEU A 156 6.40 2.63 0.62
CA LEU A 156 7.12 1.54 -0.03
C LEU A 156 8.04 2.02 -1.16
N GLN A 157 7.61 3.01 -1.93
CA GLN A 157 8.45 3.64 -2.95
C GLN A 157 9.73 4.20 -2.34
N ALA A 158 9.61 5.02 -1.31
CA ALA A 158 10.75 5.63 -0.64
C ALA A 158 11.66 4.58 0.03
N PHE A 159 11.08 3.55 0.63
CA PHE A 159 11.81 2.45 1.23
C PHE A 159 12.60 1.62 0.19
N LEU A 160 12.00 1.31 -0.97
CA LEU A 160 12.68 0.58 -2.05
C LEU A 160 13.78 1.41 -2.72
N ASP A 161 13.57 2.72 -2.85
CA ASP A 161 14.58 3.62 -3.35
C ASP A 161 15.79 3.65 -2.40
N ALA A 162 15.57 3.72 -1.07
CA ALA A 162 16.63 3.60 -0.07
C ALA A 162 17.35 2.24 -0.11
N ALA A 163 16.62 1.15 -0.33
CA ALA A 163 17.19 -0.19 -0.47
C ALA A 163 18.08 -0.31 -1.73
N SER A 164 17.65 0.29 -2.83
CA SER A 164 18.46 0.36 -4.08
C SER A 164 19.73 1.18 -3.90
N ASP A 165 19.65 2.29 -3.16
CA ASP A 165 20.81 3.11 -2.83
C ASP A 165 21.79 2.33 -1.96
N LEU A 166 21.30 1.52 -1.01
CA LEU A 166 22.13 0.69 -0.17
C LEU A 166 22.93 -0.35 -0.96
N ASP A 167 22.31 -0.97 -1.99
CA ASP A 167 23.02 -1.87 -2.91
C ASP A 167 24.09 -1.13 -3.71
N THR A 168 23.77 0.07 -4.20
CA THR A 168 24.70 0.93 -4.93
C THR A 168 25.89 1.35 -4.04
N LEU A 169 25.60 1.76 -2.79
CA LEU A 169 26.61 2.11 -1.80
C LEU A 169 27.55 0.93 -1.51
N GLY A 170 26.99 -0.28 -1.39
CA GLY A 170 27.78 -1.50 -1.21
C GLY A 170 28.72 -1.78 -2.38
N ALA A 171 28.28 -1.61 -3.62
CA ALA A 171 29.10 -1.77 -4.81
C ALA A 171 30.22 -0.71 -4.91
N GLN A 172 29.91 0.56 -4.62
CA GLN A 172 30.87 1.65 -4.61
C GLN A 172 31.93 1.46 -3.54
N SER A 173 31.53 1.05 -2.34
CA SER A 173 32.46 0.72 -1.24
C SER A 173 33.41 -0.41 -1.61
N ALA A 174 32.91 -1.46 -2.28
CA ALA A 174 33.76 -2.57 -2.76
C ALA A 174 34.78 -2.13 -3.82
N ASN A 175 34.47 -1.09 -4.59
CA ASN A 175 35.35 -0.52 -5.61
C ASN A 175 36.21 0.66 -5.10
N ALA A 176 36.22 0.94 -3.80
CA ALA A 176 36.88 2.08 -3.17
C ALA A 176 36.49 3.47 -3.77
N ASP A 177 35.28 3.58 -4.35
CA ASP A 177 34.72 4.83 -4.88
C ASP A 177 34.10 5.65 -3.74
N LEU A 178 34.92 6.32 -2.96
CA LEU A 178 34.50 7.14 -1.83
C LEU A 178 33.63 8.33 -2.25
N ALA A 179 33.91 8.93 -3.40
CA ALA A 179 33.13 10.08 -3.89
C ALA A 179 31.71 9.66 -4.30
N GLY A 180 31.61 8.58 -5.06
CA GLY A 180 30.33 7.97 -5.43
C GLY A 180 29.56 7.53 -4.19
N ALA A 181 30.21 6.86 -3.24
CA ALA A 181 29.59 6.39 -2.00
C ALA A 181 29.01 7.55 -1.18
N LYS A 182 29.69 8.69 -1.04
CA LYS A 182 29.17 9.89 -0.37
C LYS A 182 27.96 10.49 -1.09
N ALA A 183 27.99 10.53 -2.42
CA ALA A 183 26.86 11.03 -3.20
C ALA A 183 25.63 10.12 -3.04
N THR A 184 25.80 8.81 -3.16
CA THR A 184 24.73 7.82 -2.95
C THR A 184 24.17 7.88 -1.52
N LEU A 185 25.03 8.01 -0.52
CA LEU A 185 24.57 8.14 0.87
C LEU A 185 23.68 9.38 1.09
N THR A 186 23.99 10.49 0.43
CA THR A 186 23.15 11.70 0.47
C THR A 186 21.77 11.44 -0.12
N THR A 187 21.68 10.73 -1.23
CA THR A 187 20.42 10.36 -1.86
C THR A 187 19.65 9.37 -0.99
N MET A 188 20.33 8.35 -0.47
CA MET A 188 19.76 7.36 0.45
C MET A 188 19.16 8.02 1.69
N LYS A 189 19.86 9.02 2.27
CA LYS A 189 19.32 9.78 3.39
C LYS A 189 18.00 10.45 3.05
N ALA A 190 17.88 11.08 1.89
CA ALA A 190 16.63 11.72 1.48
C ALA A 190 15.49 10.70 1.32
N HIS A 191 15.77 9.50 0.79
CA HIS A 191 14.78 8.42 0.68
C HIS A 191 14.37 7.88 2.04
N VAL A 192 15.31 7.68 2.95
CA VAL A 192 15.04 7.26 4.34
C VAL A 192 14.22 8.30 5.09
N ASP A 193 14.58 9.59 5.01
CA ASP A 193 13.83 10.69 5.61
C ASP A 193 12.38 10.72 5.09
N LYS A 194 12.19 10.49 3.79
CA LYS A 194 10.87 10.43 3.17
C LYS A 194 10.07 9.22 3.66
N ALA A 195 10.69 8.04 3.72
CA ALA A 195 10.05 6.84 4.24
C ALA A 195 9.69 7.01 5.73
N LEU A 196 10.58 7.60 6.54
CA LEU A 196 10.33 7.91 7.95
C LEU A 196 9.12 8.84 8.11
N GLN A 197 9.02 9.89 7.30
CA GLN A 197 7.86 10.78 7.31
C GLN A 197 6.55 10.06 6.99
N LEU A 198 6.57 9.10 6.06
CA LEU A 198 5.39 8.37 5.61
C LEU A 198 5.04 7.18 6.51
N SER A 199 5.99 6.68 7.31
CA SER A 199 5.80 5.49 8.16
C SER A 199 4.78 5.65 9.29
N THR A 200 4.28 6.86 9.52
CA THR A 200 3.19 7.15 10.47
C THR A 200 1.82 7.23 9.80
N GLY A 201 1.71 6.77 8.55
CA GLY A 201 0.46 6.73 7.81
C GLY A 201 -0.58 5.80 8.43
N PRO A 202 -1.87 6.00 8.08
CA PRO A 202 -2.93 5.09 8.51
C PRO A 202 -2.60 3.65 8.11
N GLY A 203 -2.87 2.70 8.97
CA GLY A 203 -2.64 1.28 8.69
C GLY A 203 -1.19 0.81 8.82
N LEU A 204 -0.21 1.71 8.86
CA LEU A 204 1.19 1.34 9.05
C LEU A 204 1.52 1.17 10.54
N PRO A 205 1.99 -0.02 10.98
CA PRO A 205 2.38 -0.27 12.36
C PRO A 205 3.53 0.61 12.84
N THR A 206 3.57 0.86 14.15
CA THR A 206 4.62 1.67 14.78
C THR A 206 6.02 1.06 14.61
N GLU A 207 6.10 -0.24 14.41
CA GLU A 207 7.33 -0.99 14.11
C GLU A 207 7.97 -0.52 12.80
N LEU A 208 7.20 -0.12 11.79
CA LEU A 208 7.75 0.44 10.55
C LEU A 208 8.39 1.81 10.79
N HIS A 209 7.80 2.63 11.64
CA HIS A 209 8.42 3.90 12.04
C HIS A 209 9.73 3.68 12.81
N ALA A 210 9.74 2.72 13.73
CA ALA A 210 10.95 2.33 14.47
C ALA A 210 12.02 1.77 13.53
N LEU A 211 11.66 0.92 12.58
CA LEU A 211 12.54 0.41 11.54
C LEU A 211 13.20 1.55 10.74
N MET A 212 12.39 2.54 10.31
CA MET A 212 12.93 3.66 9.54
C MET A 212 13.84 4.57 10.38
N THR A 213 13.59 4.70 11.69
CA THR A 213 14.48 5.40 12.62
C THR A 213 15.82 4.68 12.74
N ASP A 214 15.83 3.34 12.78
CA ASP A 214 17.05 2.55 12.80
C ASP A 214 17.80 2.60 11.46
N PHE A 215 17.08 2.70 10.35
CA PHE A 215 17.67 2.97 9.04
C PHE A 215 18.34 4.36 8.97
N GLU A 216 17.73 5.40 9.56
CA GLU A 216 18.32 6.73 9.65
C GLU A 216 19.63 6.70 10.46
N SER A 217 19.67 5.93 11.55
CA SER A 217 20.88 5.69 12.34
C SER A 217 21.96 5.01 11.50
N LEU A 218 21.60 3.94 10.78
CA LEU A 218 22.50 3.23 9.87
C LEU A 218 23.13 4.16 8.82
N VAL A 219 22.30 4.99 8.17
CA VAL A 219 22.77 5.99 7.17
C VAL A 219 23.75 6.98 7.79
N THR A 220 23.45 7.44 9.01
CA THR A 220 24.31 8.37 9.76
C THR A 220 25.67 7.73 10.07
N ASP A 221 25.68 6.47 10.51
CA ASP A 221 26.91 5.76 10.88
C ASP A 221 27.71 5.33 9.65
N PHE A 222 27.07 5.05 8.52
CA PHE A 222 27.75 4.95 7.23
C PHE A 222 28.45 6.25 6.82
N GLY A 223 27.83 7.41 7.08
CA GLY A 223 28.46 8.71 6.85
C GLY A 223 29.76 8.87 7.64
N LYS A 224 29.75 8.55 8.93
CA LYS A 224 30.96 8.57 9.79
C LYS A 224 32.02 7.61 9.27
N LEU A 225 31.64 6.42 8.81
CA LEU A 225 32.56 5.44 8.23
C LEU A 225 33.24 6.00 6.97
N LEU A 226 32.47 6.59 6.04
CA LEU A 226 33.05 7.18 4.83
C LEU A 226 33.94 8.41 5.13
N ASP A 227 33.60 9.19 6.14
CA ASP A 227 34.45 10.32 6.57
C ASP A 227 35.73 9.84 7.22
N ALA A 228 35.67 8.82 8.07
CA ALA A 228 36.86 8.20 8.69
C ALA A 228 37.79 7.58 7.63
N ALA A 229 37.21 6.89 6.63
CA ALA A 229 37.96 6.33 5.51
C ALA A 229 38.63 7.41 4.66
N ALA A 230 37.93 8.50 4.36
CA ALA A 230 38.51 9.63 3.64
C ALA A 230 39.66 10.32 4.40
N ALA A 231 39.63 10.31 5.73
CA ALA A 231 40.65 10.86 6.59
C ALA A 231 41.83 9.89 6.84
N GLY A 232 41.73 8.61 6.44
CA GLY A 232 42.71 7.58 6.73
C GLY A 232 42.86 7.30 8.23
N ASN A 233 41.78 7.41 9.02
CA ASN A 233 41.78 7.23 10.47
C ASN A 233 41.30 5.83 10.85
N ASP A 234 42.24 4.89 10.98
CA ASP A 234 41.93 3.46 11.25
C ASP A 234 41.12 3.25 12.53
N SER A 235 41.37 4.01 13.59
CA SER A 235 40.59 3.89 14.84
C SER A 235 39.14 4.35 14.66
N ALA A 236 38.91 5.44 13.93
CA ALA A 236 37.57 5.92 13.61
C ALA A 236 36.83 4.98 12.65
N ILE A 237 37.54 4.37 11.68
CA ILE A 237 37.00 3.35 10.78
C ILE A 237 36.47 2.17 11.60
N THR A 238 37.31 1.58 12.46
CA THR A 238 36.91 0.44 13.30
C THR A 238 35.71 0.74 14.19
N SER A 239 35.66 1.93 14.77
CA SER A 239 34.51 2.39 15.59
C SER A 239 33.23 2.51 14.77
N ALA A 240 33.31 3.15 13.60
CA ALA A 240 32.17 3.34 12.72
C ALA A 240 31.65 2.02 12.12
N GLU A 241 32.55 1.08 11.75
CA GLU A 241 32.18 -0.26 11.31
C GLU A 241 31.38 -1.00 12.38
N SER A 242 31.81 -0.92 13.66
CA SER A 242 31.09 -1.51 14.78
C SER A 242 29.69 -0.92 14.95
N SER A 243 29.53 0.41 14.78
CA SER A 243 28.23 1.08 14.84
C SER A 243 27.31 0.62 13.69
N VAL A 244 27.81 0.64 12.45
CA VAL A 244 27.09 0.14 11.26
C VAL A 244 26.64 -1.31 11.45
N GLN A 245 27.51 -2.17 11.99
CA GLN A 245 27.16 -3.57 12.26
C GLN A 245 26.07 -3.69 13.35
N THR A 246 26.11 -2.84 14.36
CA THR A 246 25.11 -2.80 15.44
C THR A 246 23.76 -2.42 14.89
N ASP A 247 23.68 -1.35 14.08
CA ASP A 247 22.43 -0.91 13.44
C ASP A 247 21.89 -1.96 12.47
N ALA A 248 22.77 -2.56 11.66
CA ALA A 248 22.39 -3.64 10.76
C ALA A 248 21.81 -4.86 11.51
N ASN A 249 22.41 -5.23 12.63
CA ASN A 249 21.89 -6.30 13.48
C ASN A 249 20.50 -5.92 14.06
N LYS A 250 20.32 -4.70 14.53
CA LYS A 250 19.05 -4.21 15.05
C LYS A 250 17.94 -4.27 13.98
N ILE A 251 18.22 -3.78 12.79
CA ILE A 251 17.31 -3.86 11.64
C ILE A 251 16.91 -5.31 11.33
N SER A 252 17.86 -6.26 11.49
CA SER A 252 17.59 -7.68 11.24
C SER A 252 16.66 -8.34 12.25
N THR A 253 16.34 -7.70 13.38
CA THR A 253 15.45 -8.25 14.42
C THR A 253 13.99 -7.97 14.20
N TYR A 254 13.64 -7.08 13.26
CA TYR A 254 12.24 -6.76 12.99
C TYR A 254 11.48 -7.97 12.45
N ASN A 255 10.27 -8.17 13.01
CA ASN A 255 9.40 -9.28 12.62
C ASN A 255 8.35 -8.80 11.62
N PHE A 256 8.57 -9.06 10.35
CA PHE A 256 7.70 -8.63 9.27
C PHE A 256 6.38 -9.41 9.21
N ASP A 257 6.32 -10.64 9.71
CA ASP A 257 5.06 -11.39 9.82
C ASP A 257 4.10 -10.70 10.82
N THR A 258 4.64 -10.17 11.92
CA THR A 258 3.87 -9.37 12.86
C THR A 258 3.37 -8.08 12.21
N ILE A 259 4.25 -7.34 11.53
CA ILE A 259 3.90 -6.11 10.79
C ILE A 259 2.78 -6.38 9.79
N SER A 260 2.89 -7.44 9.00
CA SER A 260 1.84 -7.85 8.05
C SER A 260 0.51 -8.11 8.75
N THR A 261 0.52 -8.87 9.84
CA THR A 261 -0.69 -9.21 10.61
C THR A 261 -1.36 -7.96 11.18
N GLU A 262 -0.60 -6.97 11.62
CA GLU A 262 -1.13 -5.71 12.14
C GLU A 262 -1.78 -4.86 11.05
N ILE A 263 -1.16 -4.78 9.86
CA ILE A 263 -1.75 -4.11 8.69
C ILE A 263 -3.06 -4.80 8.28
N ASP A 264 -3.08 -6.13 8.19
CA ASP A 264 -4.30 -6.92 7.92
C ASP A 264 -5.40 -6.60 8.93
N SER A 265 -5.05 -6.58 10.21
CA SER A 265 -5.99 -6.33 11.30
C SER A 265 -6.56 -4.92 11.25
N PHE A 266 -5.80 -3.94 10.76
CA PHE A 266 -6.26 -2.56 10.57
C PHE A 266 -7.29 -2.45 9.44
N TYR A 267 -7.01 -3.06 8.28
CA TYR A 267 -7.91 -2.96 7.12
C TYR A 267 -9.11 -3.89 7.18
N LYS A 268 -9.03 -5.00 7.92
CA LYS A 268 -10.10 -6.00 8.01
C LYS A 268 -11.47 -5.40 8.36
N PRO A 269 -11.64 -4.53 9.35
CA PRO A 269 -12.94 -3.92 9.66
C PRO A 269 -13.52 -3.11 8.49
N LEU A 270 -12.69 -2.39 7.74
CA LEU A 270 -13.13 -1.60 6.57
C LEU A 270 -13.61 -2.52 5.44
N VAL A 271 -12.91 -3.62 5.22
CA VAL A 271 -13.28 -4.66 4.24
C VAL A 271 -14.57 -5.37 4.65
N ASP A 272 -14.69 -5.75 5.92
CA ASP A 272 -15.88 -6.41 6.44
C ASP A 272 -17.11 -5.49 6.34
N ASP A 273 -16.97 -4.19 6.65
CA ASP A 273 -18.03 -3.19 6.51
C ASP A 273 -18.44 -3.00 5.05
N PHE A 274 -17.45 -2.84 4.15
CA PHE A 274 -17.70 -2.79 2.71
C PHE A 274 -18.51 -3.99 2.23
N ASN A 275 -18.11 -5.19 2.59
CA ASN A 275 -18.76 -6.43 2.17
C ASN A 275 -20.18 -6.55 2.74
N ALA A 276 -20.38 -6.19 4.01
CA ALA A 276 -21.68 -6.24 4.66
C ALA A 276 -22.67 -5.23 4.05
N GLU A 277 -22.22 -4.02 3.77
CA GLU A 277 -23.04 -2.98 3.17
C GLU A 277 -23.33 -3.27 1.67
N MET A 278 -22.37 -3.81 0.91
CA MET A 278 -22.62 -4.25 -0.47
C MET A 278 -23.60 -5.42 -0.52
N ALA A 279 -23.53 -6.38 0.40
CA ALA A 279 -24.51 -7.47 0.48
C ALA A 279 -25.94 -6.93 0.68
N LYS A 280 -26.13 -5.93 1.54
CA LYS A 280 -27.43 -5.27 1.73
C LYS A 280 -27.90 -4.48 0.49
N ALA A 281 -26.96 -3.84 -0.23
CA ALA A 281 -27.24 -3.09 -1.46
C ALA A 281 -27.75 -4.00 -2.59
N THR A 282 -27.45 -5.29 -2.53
CA THR A 282 -27.71 -6.25 -3.60
C THR A 282 -28.82 -7.26 -3.23
N ALA A 283 -29.27 -7.25 -1.98
CA ALA A 283 -30.42 -8.05 -1.51
C ALA A 283 -31.75 -7.41 -1.96
#